data_a0b114e14d1ee8db709f41298682cbe1
#
_entry.id   a0b114e14d1ee8db709f41298682cbe1
#
_cell.length_a   1.000
_cell.length_b   1.000
_cell.length_c   1.000
_cell.angle_alpha   90.00
_cell.angle_beta   90.00
_cell.angle_gamma   90.00
#
_symmetry.space_group_name_H-M   'P 1'
#
loop_
_entity.id
_entity.type
_entity.pdbx_description
1 polymer ?
#
loop_
_entity_poly.entity_id
_entity_poly.type
_entity_poly.pdbx_seq_one_letter_code
_entity_poly.pdbx_strand_id
1 'polypeptide(L)'
;MSSTNNRIPMPPRLRRQDGAVRRLGVELEMQGLDIDALSALVAEHVGGEIERVSQYEHVVRGDGAGDWQVELDFAYLKQRGRDADPDDSVLGQLDGAAEELLAAGSRMLVPMEIVTPPLPMNELDRLEALIDRLRDAGARG
;
A
#
# COMPACT_ATOMS: atom_id res chain seq x y z
N MET A 1 20.98 13.94 -19.23
CA MET A 1 20.30 12.96 -18.36
C MET A 1 18.88 12.78 -18.89
N SER A 2 18.63 11.64 -19.48
CA SER A 2 17.30 11.32 -19.98
C SER A 2 16.41 11.03 -18.79
N SER A 3 15.59 11.96 -18.37
CA SER A 3 14.43 11.66 -17.57
C SER A 3 13.54 10.76 -18.41
N THR A 4 13.59 9.49 -18.15
CA THR A 4 12.55 8.57 -18.62
C THR A 4 11.28 9.03 -17.95
N ASN A 5 10.50 9.81 -18.66
CA ASN A 5 9.20 10.28 -18.23
C ASN A 5 8.27 9.04 -18.24
N ASN A 6 8.37 8.25 -17.18
CA ASN A 6 7.61 7.03 -17.00
C ASN A 6 6.18 7.41 -16.60
N ARG A 7 5.52 8.12 -17.49
CA ARG A 7 4.10 8.46 -17.29
C ARG A 7 3.26 7.22 -17.46
N ILE A 8 2.44 6.96 -16.47
CA ILE A 8 1.37 5.95 -16.59
C ILE A 8 0.57 6.30 -17.84
N PRO A 9 0.48 5.38 -18.82
CA PRO A 9 -0.23 5.68 -20.05
C PRO A 9 -1.72 5.95 -19.78
N MET A 10 -2.21 7.06 -20.32
CA MET A 10 -3.61 7.41 -20.22
C MET A 10 -4.46 6.49 -21.09
N PRO A 11 -5.66 6.09 -20.61
CA PRO A 11 -6.55 5.29 -21.42
C PRO A 11 -7.09 6.10 -22.61
N PRO A 12 -7.43 5.46 -23.72
CA PRO A 12 -7.98 6.13 -24.90
C PRO A 12 -9.28 6.92 -24.60
N ARG A 13 -10.00 6.48 -23.58
CA ARG A 13 -11.22 7.14 -23.09
C ARG A 13 -11.08 7.47 -21.62
N LEU A 14 -10.67 8.69 -21.34
CA LEU A 14 -10.49 9.20 -19.97
C LEU A 14 -11.82 9.41 -19.23
N ARG A 15 -12.89 9.69 -19.97
CA ARG A 15 -14.21 9.97 -19.40
C ARG A 15 -15.19 8.86 -19.69
N ARG A 16 -16.12 8.65 -18.76
CA ARG A 16 -17.28 7.79 -18.93
C ARG A 16 -18.35 8.49 -19.79
N GLN A 17 -19.40 7.75 -20.14
CA GLN A 17 -20.51 8.31 -20.92
C GLN A 17 -21.23 9.47 -20.21
N ASP A 18 -21.25 9.45 -18.87
CA ASP A 18 -21.81 10.49 -18.02
C ASP A 18 -20.90 11.73 -17.88
N GLY A 19 -19.76 11.76 -18.54
CA GLY A 19 -18.79 12.85 -18.51
C GLY A 19 -17.81 12.81 -17.34
N ALA A 20 -18.00 11.92 -16.36
CA ALA A 20 -17.12 11.80 -15.21
C ALA A 20 -15.77 11.17 -15.61
N VAL A 21 -14.68 11.65 -14.99
CA VAL A 21 -13.35 11.07 -15.15
C VAL A 21 -13.35 9.65 -14.56
N ARG A 22 -12.75 8.71 -15.28
CA ARG A 22 -12.55 7.34 -14.79
C ARG A 22 -11.64 7.36 -13.57
N ARG A 23 -11.93 6.47 -12.63
CA ARG A 23 -11.14 6.29 -11.42
C ARG A 23 -10.51 4.89 -11.40
N LEU A 24 -9.37 4.78 -10.74
CA LEU A 24 -8.63 3.55 -10.60
C LEU A 24 -8.17 3.37 -9.16
N GLY A 25 -8.51 2.25 -8.53
CA GLY A 25 -7.89 1.80 -7.29
C GLY A 25 -6.58 1.08 -7.61
N VAL A 26 -5.55 1.33 -6.82
CA VAL A 26 -4.22 0.75 -7.01
C VAL A 26 -3.74 0.14 -5.70
N GLU A 27 -3.16 -1.03 -5.80
CA GLU A 27 -2.46 -1.69 -4.70
C GLU A 27 -0.96 -1.66 -5.02
N LEU A 28 -0.17 -1.16 -4.08
CA LEU A 28 1.29 -1.12 -4.18
C LEU A 28 1.86 -2.09 -3.15
N GLU A 29 2.49 -3.14 -3.62
CA GLU A 29 3.18 -4.11 -2.77
C GLU A 29 4.67 -3.77 -2.69
N MET A 30 5.23 -3.83 -1.49
CA MET A 30 6.64 -3.48 -1.28
C MET A 30 7.23 -4.09 -0.01
N GLN A 31 8.55 -4.09 0.03
CA GLN A 31 9.36 -4.42 1.21
C GLN A 31 10.35 -3.29 1.49
N GLY A 32 11.00 -3.34 2.64
CA GLY A 32 12.09 -2.44 2.98
C GLY A 32 11.72 -1.27 3.90
N LEU A 33 10.43 -1.04 4.13
CA LEU A 33 9.93 -0.03 5.07
C LEU A 33 8.94 -0.67 6.03
N ASP A 34 8.94 -0.24 7.28
CA ASP A 34 7.93 -0.65 8.24
C ASP A 34 6.62 0.15 8.07
N ILE A 35 5.56 -0.30 8.75
CA ILE A 35 4.24 0.31 8.63
C ILE A 35 4.22 1.78 9.08
N ASP A 36 4.99 2.13 10.12
CA ASP A 36 5.06 3.50 10.61
C ASP A 36 5.72 4.43 9.58
N ALA A 37 6.83 4.00 8.99
CA ALA A 37 7.52 4.74 7.93
C ALA A 37 6.66 4.91 6.67
N LEU A 38 5.98 3.84 6.23
CA LEU A 38 5.06 3.89 5.09
C LEU A 38 3.90 4.83 5.34
N SER A 39 3.25 4.71 6.49
CA SER A 39 2.11 5.55 6.86
C SER A 39 2.50 7.02 6.93
N ALA A 40 3.67 7.33 7.48
CA ALA A 40 4.17 8.69 7.54
C ALA A 40 4.42 9.29 6.14
N LEU A 41 5.00 8.52 5.23
CA LEU A 41 5.22 8.94 3.85
C LEU A 41 3.91 9.20 3.11
N VAL A 42 2.94 8.29 3.25
CA VAL A 42 1.62 8.47 2.62
C VAL A 42 0.92 9.69 3.20
N ALA A 43 0.90 9.84 4.52
CA ALA A 43 0.27 10.99 5.19
C ALA A 43 0.88 12.32 4.77
N GLU A 44 2.20 12.40 4.67
CA GLU A 44 2.89 13.60 4.19
C GLU A 44 2.55 13.89 2.72
N HIS A 45 2.51 12.85 1.89
CA HIS A 45 2.24 12.99 0.47
C HIS A 45 0.82 13.48 0.17
N VAL A 46 -0.19 12.94 0.88
CA VAL A 46 -1.59 13.31 0.67
C VAL A 46 -2.07 14.45 1.56
N GLY A 47 -1.26 14.86 2.55
CA GLY A 47 -1.65 15.88 3.52
C GLY A 47 -2.72 15.38 4.50
N GLY A 48 -2.71 14.09 4.82
CA GLY A 48 -3.70 13.43 5.66
C GLY A 48 -3.21 13.12 7.07
N GLU A 49 -4.09 12.53 7.87
CA GLU A 49 -3.82 12.09 9.24
C GLU A 49 -3.81 10.56 9.32
N ILE A 50 -2.93 10.03 10.16
CA ILE A 50 -2.79 8.59 10.38
C ILE A 50 -3.73 8.16 11.50
N GLU A 51 -4.57 7.15 11.21
CA GLU A 51 -5.34 6.40 12.20
C GLU A 51 -4.76 4.98 12.29
N ARG A 52 -4.29 4.62 13.49
CA ARG A 52 -3.79 3.29 13.76
C ARG A 52 -4.95 2.38 14.15
N VAL A 53 -5.38 1.54 13.20
CA VAL A 53 -6.46 0.57 13.42
C VAL A 53 -5.94 -0.61 14.24
N SER A 54 -4.75 -1.10 13.89
CA SER A 54 -4.04 -2.15 14.61
C SER A 54 -2.53 -2.00 14.38
N GLN A 55 -1.73 -2.88 14.98
CA GLN A 55 -0.30 -2.93 14.70
C GLN A 55 0.03 -3.35 13.25
N TYR A 56 -0.94 -3.87 12.50
CA TYR A 56 -0.79 -4.37 11.14
C TYR A 56 -1.53 -3.55 10.08
N GLU A 57 -2.33 -2.59 10.50
CA GLU A 57 -3.16 -1.79 9.61
C GLU A 57 -3.26 -0.36 10.10
N HIS A 58 -2.86 0.56 9.25
CA HIS A 58 -3.09 1.99 9.43
C HIS A 58 -3.97 2.52 8.31
N VAL A 59 -4.78 3.52 8.62
CA VAL A 59 -5.57 4.27 7.64
C VAL A 59 -5.06 5.69 7.62
N VAL A 60 -4.74 6.21 6.44
CA VAL A 60 -4.43 7.63 6.25
C VAL A 60 -5.69 8.30 5.72
N ARG A 61 -6.25 9.19 6.52
CA ARG A 61 -7.41 10.00 6.15
C ARG A 61 -6.98 11.04 5.14
N GLY A 62 -7.36 10.84 3.88
CA GLY A 62 -7.00 11.73 2.80
C GLY A 62 -7.93 12.95 2.66
N ASP A 63 -7.53 13.85 1.79
CA ASP A 63 -8.25 15.07 1.48
C ASP A 63 -9.24 14.88 0.32
N GLY A 64 -10.42 14.39 0.52
CA GLY A 64 -11.47 14.37 -0.51
C GLY A 64 -11.40 13.25 -1.56
N ALA A 65 -10.25 12.59 -1.80
CA ALA A 65 -10.16 11.44 -2.69
C ALA A 65 -10.65 10.16 -2.01
N GLY A 66 -10.54 10.10 -0.68
CA GLY A 66 -10.88 8.96 0.16
C GLY A 66 -9.71 8.56 1.07
N ASP A 67 -9.87 7.44 1.73
CA ASP A 67 -8.89 6.95 2.69
C ASP A 67 -7.90 5.99 2.03
N TRP A 68 -6.65 6.10 2.46
CA TRP A 68 -5.56 5.21 2.06
C TRP A 68 -5.34 4.18 3.15
N GLN A 69 -5.17 2.92 2.78
CA GLN A 69 -4.84 1.85 3.70
C GLN A 69 -3.37 1.48 3.56
N VAL A 70 -2.71 1.30 4.69
CA VAL A 70 -1.34 0.78 4.78
C VAL A 70 -1.40 -0.45 5.67
N GLU A 71 -1.11 -1.61 5.11
CA GLU A 71 -1.29 -2.87 5.83
C GLU A 71 -0.21 -3.89 5.47
N LEU A 72 -0.07 -4.91 6.31
CA LEU A 72 0.70 -6.09 5.96
C LEU A 72 0.03 -6.85 4.83
N ASP A 73 0.81 -7.41 3.90
CA ASP A 73 0.28 -8.29 2.87
C ASP A 73 -0.23 -9.59 3.49
N PHE A 74 -1.51 -9.61 3.83
CA PHE A 74 -2.17 -10.77 4.43
C PHE A 74 -2.23 -11.97 3.49
N ALA A 75 -2.23 -11.77 2.17
CA ALA A 75 -2.19 -12.86 1.22
C ALA A 75 -0.87 -13.64 1.30
N TYR A 76 0.23 -12.92 1.45
CA TYR A 76 1.55 -13.52 1.66
C TYR A 76 1.61 -14.28 2.99
N LEU A 77 1.07 -13.72 4.07
CA LEU A 77 1.02 -14.35 5.38
C LEU A 77 0.14 -15.61 5.37
N LYS A 78 -0.99 -15.59 4.66
CA LYS A 78 -1.85 -16.76 4.45
C LYS A 78 -1.15 -17.88 3.69
N GLN A 79 -0.34 -17.54 2.70
CA GLN A 79 0.40 -18.53 1.93
C GLN A 79 1.45 -19.25 2.79
N ARG A 80 2.13 -18.51 3.67
CA ARG A 80 3.06 -19.09 4.65
C ARG A 80 2.37 -19.88 5.75
N GLY A 81 1.20 -19.44 6.21
CA GLY A 81 0.40 -20.16 7.22
C GLY A 81 -0.22 -21.47 6.71
N ARG A 82 -0.36 -21.67 5.39
CA ARG A 82 -0.83 -22.93 4.80
C ARG A 82 0.18 -24.07 4.89
N ASP A 83 1.45 -23.75 5.02
CA ASP A 83 2.52 -24.73 5.22
C ASP A 83 2.64 -25.19 6.69
N ALA A 84 1.89 -24.56 7.61
CA ALA A 84 1.82 -24.88 9.04
C ALA A 84 0.38 -25.24 9.43
N ASP A 85 0.14 -26.52 9.68
CA ASP A 85 -1.03 -27.19 10.27
C ASP A 85 -2.45 -26.64 9.95
N PRO A 86 -3.35 -27.46 9.34
CA PRO A 86 -4.65 -27.01 8.85
C PRO A 86 -5.74 -26.84 9.92
N ASP A 87 -5.46 -27.06 11.21
CA ASP A 87 -6.50 -27.16 12.25
C ASP A 87 -6.65 -25.90 13.15
N ASP A 88 -5.86 -24.88 12.94
CA ASP A 88 -5.97 -23.62 13.70
C ASP A 88 -6.74 -22.54 12.94
N SER A 89 -7.55 -21.78 13.66
CA SER A 89 -8.31 -20.68 13.07
C SER A 89 -7.41 -19.73 12.28
N VAL A 90 -7.78 -19.42 11.05
CA VAL A 90 -7.01 -18.61 10.10
C VAL A 90 -6.54 -17.28 10.71
N LEU A 91 -7.31 -16.71 11.64
CA LEU A 91 -6.99 -15.45 12.34
C LEU A 91 -5.91 -15.64 13.41
N GLY A 92 -5.91 -16.74 14.16
CA GLY A 92 -4.90 -17.05 15.16
C GLY A 92 -3.54 -17.39 14.53
N GLN A 93 -3.53 -18.04 13.37
CA GLN A 93 -2.32 -18.35 12.61
C GLN A 93 -1.69 -17.09 11.98
N LEU A 94 -2.52 -16.13 11.53
CA LEU A 94 -2.05 -14.85 11.00
C LEU A 94 -1.33 -14.04 12.07
N ASP A 95 -1.87 -13.98 13.28
CA ASP A 95 -1.25 -13.28 14.40
C ASP A 95 0.07 -13.94 14.83
N GLY A 96 0.13 -15.26 14.89
CA GLY A 96 1.33 -16.00 15.24
C GLY A 96 2.45 -15.86 14.20
N ALA A 97 2.13 -15.95 12.90
CA ALA A 97 3.09 -15.79 11.82
C ALA A 97 3.60 -14.34 11.73
N ALA A 98 2.74 -13.36 11.92
CA ALA A 98 3.11 -11.94 11.96
C ALA A 98 4.00 -11.63 13.17
N GLU A 99 3.67 -12.14 14.35
CA GLU A 99 4.51 -11.99 15.56
C GLU A 99 5.87 -12.65 15.40
N GLU A 100 5.95 -13.84 14.80
CA GLU A 100 7.22 -14.53 14.53
C GLU A 100 8.10 -13.74 13.57
N LEU A 101 7.53 -13.18 12.51
CA LEU A 101 8.24 -12.33 11.55
C LEU A 101 8.71 -11.02 12.18
N LEU A 102 7.91 -10.41 13.05
CA LEU A 102 8.25 -9.19 13.77
C LEU A 102 9.31 -9.46 14.86
N ALA A 103 9.21 -10.58 15.59
CA ALA A 103 10.17 -11.00 16.60
C ALA A 103 11.54 -11.35 16.03
N ALA A 104 11.60 -11.85 14.79
CA ALA A 104 12.84 -12.19 14.10
C ALA A 104 13.66 -10.99 13.62
N GLY A 105 13.25 -9.77 13.96
CA GLY A 105 13.93 -8.53 13.53
C GLY A 105 13.78 -8.21 12.06
N SER A 106 12.90 -8.93 11.35
CA SER A 106 12.69 -8.81 9.92
C SER A 106 11.53 -7.88 9.53
N ARG A 107 11.25 -6.84 10.33
CA ARG A 107 10.21 -5.83 10.01
C ARG A 107 10.35 -5.25 8.62
N MET A 108 11.59 -5.12 8.15
CA MET A 108 11.90 -4.60 6.82
C MET A 108 11.74 -5.62 5.69
N LEU A 109 11.56 -6.91 6.01
CA LEU A 109 11.40 -8.01 5.04
C LEU A 109 9.95 -8.47 4.90
N VAL A 110 9.06 -7.94 5.74
CA VAL A 110 7.63 -8.26 5.65
C VAL A 110 7.03 -7.47 4.50
N PRO A 111 6.34 -8.13 3.54
CA PRO A 111 5.65 -7.43 2.49
C PRO A 111 4.55 -6.53 3.05
N MET A 112 4.56 -5.30 2.59
CA MET A 112 3.59 -4.27 2.93
C MET A 112 2.78 -3.90 1.70
N GLU A 113 1.55 -3.49 1.92
CA GLU A 113 0.64 -3.09 0.88
C GLU A 113 0.08 -1.70 1.17
N ILE A 114 0.08 -0.85 0.16
CA ILE A 114 -0.65 0.42 0.18
C ILE A 114 -1.82 0.29 -0.76
N VAL A 115 -3.04 0.44 -0.24
CA VAL A 115 -4.27 0.43 -1.02
C VAL A 115 -4.76 1.86 -1.16
N THR A 116 -4.83 2.35 -2.38
CA THR A 116 -5.34 3.70 -2.65
C THR A 116 -6.86 3.73 -2.66
N PRO A 117 -7.48 4.87 -2.35
CA PRO A 117 -8.86 5.08 -2.76
C PRO A 117 -8.94 5.13 -4.30
N PRO A 118 -10.14 5.05 -4.90
CA PRO A 118 -10.29 5.24 -6.34
C PRO A 118 -9.79 6.63 -6.76
N LEU A 119 -8.66 6.66 -7.46
CA LEU A 119 -8.01 7.89 -7.91
C LEU A 119 -8.47 8.27 -9.32
N PRO A 120 -8.73 9.57 -9.59
CA PRO A 120 -8.99 10.03 -10.94
C PRO A 120 -7.80 9.73 -11.87
N MET A 121 -8.04 9.16 -13.04
CA MET A 121 -6.96 8.73 -13.93
C MET A 121 -6.13 9.89 -14.48
N ASN A 122 -6.65 11.10 -14.48
CA ASN A 122 -5.90 12.31 -14.84
C ASN A 122 -4.99 12.85 -13.72
N GLU A 123 -5.01 12.22 -12.54
CA GLU A 123 -4.18 12.58 -11.38
C GLU A 123 -3.20 11.46 -10.97
N LEU A 124 -2.97 10.47 -11.82
CA LEU A 124 -2.07 9.36 -11.53
C LEU A 124 -0.58 9.75 -11.48
N ASP A 125 -0.22 10.93 -11.98
CA ASP A 125 1.10 11.53 -11.79
C ASP A 125 1.44 11.77 -10.31
N ARG A 126 0.44 12.02 -9.48
CA ARG A 126 0.61 12.11 -8.02
C ARG A 126 0.98 10.76 -7.41
N LEU A 127 0.46 9.66 -7.95
CA LEU A 127 0.84 8.31 -7.54
C LEU A 127 2.28 7.98 -7.95
N GLU A 128 2.71 8.38 -9.15
CA GLU A 128 4.10 8.23 -9.59
C GLU A 128 5.05 8.97 -8.64
N ALA A 129 4.70 10.19 -8.23
CA ALA A 129 5.48 10.95 -7.28
C ALA A 129 5.59 10.25 -5.90
N LEU A 130 4.52 9.61 -5.44
CA LEU A 130 4.56 8.80 -4.22
C LEU A 130 5.48 7.59 -4.38
N ILE A 131 5.40 6.88 -5.49
CA ILE A 131 6.28 5.73 -5.79
C ILE A 131 7.74 6.15 -5.76
N ASP A 132 8.08 7.28 -6.34
CA ASP A 132 9.45 7.81 -6.32
C ASP A 132 9.91 8.12 -4.88
N ARG A 133 9.06 8.73 -4.06
CA ARG A 133 9.36 8.99 -2.64
C ARG A 133 9.56 7.70 -1.84
N LEU A 134 8.73 6.68 -2.08
CA LEU A 134 8.86 5.37 -1.44
C LEU A 134 10.18 4.71 -1.83
N ARG A 135 10.54 4.76 -3.09
CA ARG A 135 11.80 4.22 -3.61
C ARG A 135 13.01 4.92 -2.99
N ASP A 136 12.98 6.23 -2.91
CA ASP A 136 14.04 7.04 -2.29
C ASP A 136 14.19 6.75 -0.80
N ALA A 137 13.11 6.39 -0.13
CA ALA A 137 13.11 6.00 1.28
C ALA A 137 13.57 4.55 1.53
N GLY A 138 13.74 3.74 0.48
CA GLY A 138 14.24 2.38 0.57
C GLY A 138 13.24 1.27 0.25
N ALA A 139 12.03 1.60 -0.19
CA ALA A 139 11.06 0.61 -0.62
C ALA A 139 11.54 -0.14 -1.88
N ARG A 140 11.25 -1.43 -1.92
CA ARG A 140 11.57 -2.33 -3.04
C ARG A 140 10.34 -3.15 -3.37
N GLY A 141 9.96 -3.17 -4.63
CA GLY A 141 8.89 -3.98 -5.18
C GLY A 141 9.41 -5.12 -6.05
#